data_6a908d4f260c8c4bfb5cdc70b1447813
#
_entry.id   6a908d4f260c8c4bfb5cdc70b1447813
#
_cell.length_a   1.000
_cell.length_b   1.000
_cell.length_c   1.000
_cell.angle_alpha   90.00
_cell.angle_beta   90.00
_cell.angle_gamma   90.00
#
_symmetry.space_group_name_H-M   'P 1'
#
loop_
_entity.id
_entity.type
_entity.pdbx_description
1 polymer ?
#
loop_
_entity_poly.entity_id
_entity_poly.type
_entity_poly.pdbx_seq_one_letter_code
_entity_poly.pdbx_strand_id
1 'polypeptide(L)'
;MIGNETDLHYKVVDLIRRYYPDSILVAGLGENQDTENKRLDSYKKGYMREQPDLMVLDYHKEYKGLCIEFKSPTNNYRVSKAQYELMNKYSNNGYKFILSNDYDEICIEVHDYMKGIRLPCKYCVKHFHNKNTLETHYRVIHRLSN
;
A
#
# COMPACT_ATOMS: atom_id res chain seq x y z
N MET A 1 3.02 7.73 -21.72
CA MET A 1 1.98 8.71 -21.33
C MET A 1 1.02 8.00 -20.38
N ILE A 2 0.56 8.65 -19.30
CA ILE A 2 -0.46 8.09 -18.39
C ILE A 2 -1.79 8.64 -18.89
N GLY A 3 -2.64 7.77 -19.42
CA GLY A 3 -3.90 8.18 -20.06
C GLY A 3 -5.14 8.09 -19.19
N ASN A 4 -5.09 7.25 -18.16
CA ASN A 4 -6.22 6.98 -17.27
C ASN A 4 -5.74 6.49 -15.88
N GLU A 5 -6.69 6.22 -15.00
CA GLU A 5 -6.46 5.74 -13.63
C GLU A 5 -5.77 4.38 -13.59
N THR A 6 -6.16 3.47 -14.47
CA THR A 6 -5.56 2.13 -14.57
C THR A 6 -4.09 2.20 -14.98
N ASP A 7 -3.73 3.05 -15.95
CA ASP A 7 -2.34 3.28 -16.36
C ASP A 7 -1.50 3.85 -15.19
N LEU A 8 -2.09 4.77 -14.42
CA LEU A 8 -1.47 5.33 -13.22
C LEU A 8 -1.20 4.25 -12.18
N HIS A 9 -2.20 3.44 -11.88
CA HIS A 9 -2.10 2.32 -10.95
C HIS A 9 -0.99 1.35 -11.37
N TYR A 10 -0.97 0.90 -12.62
CA TYR A 10 0.06 -0.02 -13.13
C TYR A 10 1.47 0.55 -12.98
N LYS A 11 1.68 1.82 -13.31
CA LYS A 11 3.00 2.45 -13.19
C LYS A 11 3.49 2.56 -11.75
N VAL A 12 2.60 2.86 -10.81
CA VAL A 12 2.95 2.91 -9.38
C VAL A 12 3.30 1.51 -8.85
N VAL A 13 2.53 0.48 -9.24
CA VAL A 13 2.85 -0.91 -8.89
C VAL A 13 4.18 -1.34 -9.47
N ASP A 14 4.47 -1.00 -10.73
CA ASP A 14 5.76 -1.30 -11.37
C ASP A 14 6.93 -0.59 -10.67
N LEU A 15 6.74 0.67 -10.27
CA LEU A 15 7.73 1.41 -9.47
C LEU A 15 8.01 0.68 -8.15
N ILE A 16 6.96 0.30 -7.41
CA ILE A 16 7.14 -0.37 -6.12
C ILE A 16 7.84 -1.71 -6.32
N ARG A 17 7.42 -2.54 -7.26
CA ARG A 17 8.04 -3.84 -7.56
C ARG A 17 9.49 -3.72 -7.98
N ARG A 18 9.85 -2.67 -8.72
CA ARG A 18 11.22 -2.43 -9.19
C ARG A 18 12.15 -1.99 -8.07
N TYR A 19 11.73 -1.06 -7.24
CA TYR A 19 12.59 -0.46 -6.21
C TYR A 19 12.44 -1.10 -4.83
N TYR A 20 11.34 -1.79 -4.59
CA TYR A 20 10.99 -2.43 -3.31
C TYR A 20 10.40 -3.83 -3.55
N PRO A 21 11.19 -4.75 -4.17
CA PRO A 21 10.68 -6.04 -4.66
C PRO A 21 10.14 -6.98 -3.55
N ASP A 22 10.55 -6.76 -2.31
CA ASP A 22 10.09 -7.56 -1.16
C ASP A 22 8.81 -7.00 -0.51
N SER A 23 8.25 -5.90 -1.03
CA SER A 23 7.04 -5.29 -0.47
C SER A 23 5.80 -6.13 -0.67
N ILE A 24 4.94 -6.15 0.36
CA ILE A 24 3.66 -6.86 0.35
C ILE A 24 2.57 -5.94 -0.18
N LEU A 25 2.13 -6.19 -1.42
CA LEU A 25 1.09 -5.42 -2.08
C LEU A 25 -0.25 -6.17 -2.06
N VAL A 26 -1.33 -5.45 -1.75
CA VAL A 26 -2.71 -5.94 -1.84
C VAL A 26 -3.51 -4.97 -2.70
N ALA A 27 -4.01 -5.43 -3.84
CA ALA A 27 -4.87 -4.64 -4.69
C ALA A 27 -6.33 -4.70 -4.22
N GLY A 28 -7.05 -3.59 -4.35
CA GLY A 28 -8.49 -3.54 -4.19
C GLY A 28 -9.22 -4.31 -5.31
N LEU A 29 -10.43 -4.80 -5.02
CA LEU A 29 -11.24 -5.57 -5.98
C LEU A 29 -12.14 -4.70 -6.86
N GLY A 30 -11.98 -3.35 -6.84
CA GLY A 30 -12.94 -2.38 -7.36
C GLY A 30 -13.56 -2.68 -8.72
N GLU A 31 -12.76 -3.06 -9.71
CA GLU A 31 -13.22 -3.25 -11.09
C GLU A 31 -13.87 -4.61 -11.38
N ASN A 32 -13.74 -5.59 -10.49
CA ASN A 32 -14.25 -6.95 -10.70
C ASN A 32 -15.67 -7.18 -10.16
N GLN A 33 -16.39 -6.11 -9.77
CA GLN A 33 -17.71 -6.17 -9.13
C GLN A 33 -18.82 -5.59 -10.03
N ASP A 34 -18.85 -6.02 -11.25
CA ASP A 34 -19.76 -5.54 -12.30
C ASP A 34 -21.25 -5.92 -12.09
N THR A 35 -21.54 -6.93 -11.26
CA THR A 35 -22.90 -7.38 -10.98
C THR A 35 -23.26 -7.23 -9.50
N GLU A 36 -24.58 -7.09 -9.21
CA GLU A 36 -25.11 -7.02 -7.85
C GLU A 36 -24.75 -8.25 -7.01
N ASN A 37 -24.84 -9.44 -7.63
CA ASN A 37 -24.50 -10.70 -6.98
C ASN A 37 -23.02 -10.77 -6.60
N LYS A 38 -22.10 -10.32 -7.46
CA LYS A 38 -20.67 -10.26 -7.15
C LYS A 38 -20.38 -9.26 -6.02
N ARG A 39 -21.05 -8.11 -6.01
CA ARG A 39 -20.94 -7.13 -4.93
C ARG A 39 -21.40 -7.68 -3.59
N LEU A 40 -22.55 -8.38 -3.57
CA LEU A 40 -23.07 -9.01 -2.36
C LEU A 40 -22.17 -10.14 -1.86
N ASP A 41 -21.66 -10.98 -2.75
CA ASP A 41 -20.71 -12.05 -2.41
C ASP A 41 -19.41 -11.48 -1.83
N SER A 42 -18.84 -10.46 -2.46
CA SER A 42 -17.64 -9.78 -1.97
C SER A 42 -17.87 -9.13 -0.60
N TYR A 43 -19.02 -8.49 -0.39
CA TYR A 43 -19.38 -7.91 0.92
C TYR A 43 -19.44 -9.00 2.01
N LYS A 44 -20.07 -10.14 1.73
CA LYS A 44 -20.13 -11.29 2.65
C LYS A 44 -18.74 -11.86 2.97
N LYS A 45 -17.79 -11.74 2.04
CA LYS A 45 -16.39 -12.15 2.22
C LYS A 45 -15.52 -11.10 2.92
N GLY A 46 -16.11 -9.97 3.35
CA GLY A 46 -15.42 -8.92 4.10
C GLY A 46 -14.91 -7.76 3.25
N TYR A 47 -15.22 -7.73 1.96
CA TYR A 47 -14.89 -6.56 1.14
C TYR A 47 -15.74 -5.35 1.56
N MET A 48 -15.08 -4.22 1.70
CA MET A 48 -15.75 -2.96 2.00
C MET A 48 -15.87 -2.11 0.72
N ARG A 49 -17.02 -1.50 0.53
CA ARG A 49 -17.19 -0.48 -0.51
C ARG A 49 -16.16 0.64 -0.34
N GLU A 50 -15.67 1.19 -1.43
CA GLU A 50 -14.65 2.24 -1.46
C GLU A 50 -13.28 1.80 -0.84
N GLN A 51 -13.00 0.50 -0.78
CA GLN A 51 -11.69 0.00 -0.32
C GLN A 51 -10.59 0.59 -1.21
N PRO A 52 -9.41 0.99 -0.64
CA PRO A 52 -8.32 1.57 -1.42
C PRO A 52 -7.90 0.68 -2.60
N ASP A 53 -7.52 1.29 -3.72
CA ASP A 53 -7.09 0.57 -4.93
C ASP A 53 -5.83 -0.25 -4.70
N LEU A 54 -4.93 0.24 -3.83
CA LEU A 54 -3.69 -0.45 -3.48
C LEU A 54 -3.36 -0.25 -2.00
N MET A 55 -2.88 -1.31 -1.37
CA MET A 55 -2.32 -1.26 -0.02
C MET A 55 -0.91 -1.83 0.01
N VAL A 56 -0.03 -1.22 0.80
CA VAL A 56 1.30 -1.73 1.16
C VAL A 56 1.26 -2.11 2.63
N LEU A 57 1.51 -3.39 2.93
CA LEU A 57 1.35 -3.97 4.27
C LEU A 57 2.69 -4.14 5.02
N ASP A 58 3.77 -3.60 4.49
CA ASP A 58 5.08 -3.67 5.15
C ASP A 58 5.06 -2.97 6.50
N TYR A 59 5.80 -3.55 7.46
CA TYR A 59 5.94 -2.94 8.78
C TYR A 59 6.65 -1.58 8.69
N HIS A 60 5.98 -0.54 9.13
CA HIS A 60 6.50 0.83 9.16
C HIS A 60 6.64 1.32 10.61
N LYS A 61 7.64 2.19 10.90
CA LYS A 61 7.90 2.71 12.25
C LYS A 61 6.76 3.57 12.80
N GLU A 62 6.00 4.23 11.94
CA GLU A 62 4.95 5.20 12.32
C GLU A 62 3.56 4.78 11.87
N TYR A 63 3.45 3.97 10.81
CA TYR A 63 2.18 3.59 10.21
C TYR A 63 1.95 2.08 10.23
N LYS A 64 0.69 1.66 10.24
CA LYS A 64 0.29 0.25 10.11
C LYS A 64 0.34 -0.26 8.68
N GLY A 65 0.37 0.63 7.71
CA GLY A 65 0.40 0.35 6.28
C GLY A 65 0.19 1.64 5.49
N LEU A 66 0.32 1.55 4.17
CA LEU A 66 0.02 2.61 3.23
C LEU A 66 -1.19 2.21 2.39
N CYS A 67 -2.14 3.12 2.24
CA CYS A 67 -3.28 3.01 1.34
C CYS A 67 -3.14 4.03 0.21
N ILE A 68 -3.41 3.63 -1.01
CA ILE A 68 -3.38 4.50 -2.19
C ILE A 68 -4.71 4.38 -2.91
N GLU A 69 -5.34 5.51 -3.14
CA GLU A 69 -6.52 5.68 -3.98
C GLU A 69 -6.11 6.50 -5.20
N PHE A 70 -6.19 5.89 -6.37
CA PHE A 70 -5.87 6.55 -7.63
C PHE A 70 -7.04 7.37 -8.15
N LYS A 71 -6.75 8.43 -8.87
CA LYS A 71 -7.74 9.24 -9.58
C LYS A 71 -7.30 9.43 -11.02
N SER A 72 -8.29 9.63 -11.90
CA SER A 72 -8.00 9.84 -13.31
C SER A 72 -7.15 11.10 -13.53
N PRO A 73 -5.97 11.01 -14.17
CA PRO A 73 -5.11 12.14 -14.43
C PRO A 73 -5.69 13.15 -15.43
N THR A 74 -6.71 12.75 -16.19
CA THR A 74 -7.29 13.56 -17.26
C THR A 74 -8.46 14.44 -16.85
N ASN A 75 -8.97 14.26 -15.63
CA ASN A 75 -10.16 14.96 -15.15
C ASN A 75 -9.94 15.57 -13.76
N ASN A 76 -10.62 16.68 -13.49
CA ASN A 76 -10.77 17.17 -12.12
C ASN A 76 -11.61 16.17 -11.33
N TYR A 77 -10.96 15.38 -10.48
CA TYR A 77 -11.66 14.41 -9.65
C TYR A 77 -12.39 15.05 -8.47
N ARG A 78 -13.49 14.43 -8.07
CA ARG A 78 -14.18 14.75 -6.82
C ARG A 78 -14.09 13.57 -5.88
N VAL A 79 -13.79 13.84 -4.63
CA VAL A 79 -13.83 12.83 -3.57
C VAL A 79 -15.27 12.69 -3.11
N SER A 80 -15.84 11.49 -3.18
CA SER A 80 -17.16 11.22 -2.64
C SER A 80 -17.15 11.28 -1.11
N LYS A 81 -18.32 11.53 -0.50
CA LYS A 81 -18.46 11.50 0.96
C LYS A 81 -18.00 10.13 1.52
N ALA A 82 -18.38 9.04 0.86
CA ALA A 82 -18.00 7.69 1.27
C ALA A 82 -16.49 7.45 1.22
N GLN A 83 -15.81 7.92 0.17
CA GLN A 83 -14.35 7.87 0.07
C GLN A 83 -13.68 8.69 1.18
N TYR A 84 -14.18 9.90 1.45
CA TYR A 84 -13.65 10.75 2.52
C TYR A 84 -13.80 10.09 3.90
N GLU A 85 -14.97 9.50 4.19
CA GLU A 85 -15.22 8.79 5.43
C GLU A 85 -14.29 7.58 5.60
N LEU A 86 -14.06 6.83 4.51
CA LEU A 86 -13.16 5.69 4.54
C LEU A 86 -11.70 6.12 4.71
N MET A 87 -11.26 7.15 4.00
CA MET A 87 -9.92 7.74 4.16
C MET A 87 -9.66 8.14 5.61
N ASN A 88 -10.63 8.83 6.25
CA ASN A 88 -10.53 9.19 7.67
C ASN A 88 -10.49 7.95 8.57
N LYS A 89 -11.26 6.91 8.25
CA LYS A 89 -11.25 5.65 9.00
C LYS A 89 -9.88 4.99 8.96
N TYR A 90 -9.22 4.91 7.80
CA TYR A 90 -7.86 4.37 7.68
C TYR A 90 -6.85 5.24 8.42
N SER A 91 -6.87 6.56 8.22
CA SER A 91 -5.94 7.49 8.88
C SER A 91 -6.07 7.45 10.40
N ASN A 92 -7.30 7.45 10.94
CA ASN A 92 -7.56 7.34 12.38
C ASN A 92 -7.12 5.98 12.96
N ASN A 93 -7.01 4.94 12.13
CA ASN A 93 -6.47 3.65 12.52
C ASN A 93 -4.96 3.53 12.31
N GLY A 94 -4.27 4.60 11.97
CA GLY A 94 -2.82 4.67 11.87
C GLY A 94 -2.25 4.24 10.52
N TYR A 95 -3.04 4.24 9.46
CA TYR A 95 -2.54 4.05 8.09
C TYR A 95 -2.18 5.40 7.47
N LYS A 96 -1.11 5.43 6.68
CA LYS A 96 -0.88 6.55 5.75
C LYS A 96 -1.84 6.40 4.58
N PHE A 97 -2.46 7.50 4.13
CA PHE A 97 -3.38 7.47 2.99
C PHE A 97 -2.95 8.49 1.93
N ILE A 98 -2.83 8.04 0.69
CA ILE A 98 -2.54 8.86 -0.49
C ILE A 98 -3.78 8.83 -1.38
N LEU A 99 -4.28 9.99 -1.79
CA LEU A 99 -5.34 10.13 -2.79
C LEU A 99 -4.85 11.15 -3.81
N SER A 100 -4.53 10.72 -5.02
CA SER A 100 -3.98 11.61 -6.04
C SER A 100 -4.21 11.09 -7.46
N ASN A 101 -4.13 11.99 -8.42
CA ASN A 101 -4.08 11.70 -9.86
C ASN A 101 -2.72 12.06 -10.48
N ASP A 102 -1.77 12.52 -9.68
CA ASP A 102 -0.43 12.92 -10.10
C ASP A 102 0.59 11.81 -9.80
N TYR A 103 1.22 11.30 -10.86
CA TYR A 103 2.21 10.22 -10.74
C TYR A 103 3.44 10.63 -9.91
N ASP A 104 3.95 11.84 -10.13
CA ASP A 104 5.18 12.30 -9.47
C ASP A 104 4.93 12.55 -7.98
N GLU A 105 3.76 13.12 -7.63
CA GLU A 105 3.32 13.26 -6.24
C GLU A 105 3.24 11.89 -5.56
N ILE A 106 2.56 10.92 -6.18
CA ILE A 106 2.45 9.57 -5.62
C ILE A 106 3.82 8.92 -5.44
N CYS A 107 4.72 9.08 -6.42
CA CYS A 107 6.07 8.53 -6.33
C CYS A 107 6.86 9.10 -5.14
N ILE A 108 6.80 10.41 -4.93
CA ILE A 108 7.45 11.09 -3.79
C ILE A 108 6.89 10.53 -2.47
N GLU A 109 5.58 10.48 -2.34
CA GLU A 109 4.90 10.00 -1.12
C GLU A 109 5.18 8.52 -0.84
N VAL A 110 5.22 7.67 -1.89
CA VAL A 110 5.60 6.25 -1.78
C VAL A 110 7.05 6.11 -1.34
N HIS A 111 7.99 6.81 -1.98
CA HIS A 111 9.41 6.76 -1.59
C HIS A 111 9.63 7.23 -0.15
N ASP A 112 8.95 8.26 0.30
CA ASP A 112 9.05 8.76 1.67
C ASP A 112 8.47 7.75 2.68
N TYR A 113 7.34 7.11 2.36
CA TYR A 113 6.83 6.01 3.16
C TYR A 113 7.84 4.86 3.24
N MET A 114 8.39 4.41 2.11
CA MET A 114 9.31 3.27 2.05
C MET A 114 10.59 3.48 2.88
N LYS A 115 11.06 4.70 3.05
CA LYS A 115 12.21 5.03 3.95
C LYS A 115 11.93 4.68 5.43
N GLY A 116 10.68 4.65 5.84
CA GLY A 116 10.25 4.31 7.20
C GLY A 116 10.03 2.82 7.45
N ILE A 117 10.09 1.96 6.42
CA ILE A 117 9.90 0.52 6.56
C ILE A 117 11.00 -0.10 7.40
N ARG A 118 10.61 -1.08 8.22
CA ARG A 118 11.50 -1.84 9.10
C ARG A 118 11.23 -3.33 8.95
N LEU A 119 12.29 -4.11 8.86
CA LEU A 119 12.22 -5.56 8.81
C LEU A 119 12.35 -6.13 10.23
N PRO A 120 11.30 -6.79 10.77
CA PRO A 120 11.35 -7.35 12.11
C PRO A 120 12.25 -8.58 12.17
N CYS A 121 12.99 -8.73 13.26
CA CYS A 121 13.66 -9.99 13.56
C CYS A 121 12.63 -11.03 14.04
N LYS A 122 12.73 -12.26 13.53
CA LYS A 122 11.84 -13.37 13.94
C LYS A 122 12.08 -13.88 15.37
N TYR A 123 13.24 -13.56 15.94
CA TYR A 123 13.71 -14.16 17.20
C TYR A 123 13.86 -13.14 18.33
N CYS A 124 13.72 -11.84 18.06
CA CYS A 124 13.75 -10.81 19.08
C CYS A 124 13.01 -9.54 18.62
N VAL A 125 12.86 -8.55 19.50
CA VAL A 125 12.09 -7.32 19.25
C VAL A 125 12.80 -6.29 18.33
N LYS A 126 13.99 -6.60 17.79
CA LYS A 126 14.75 -5.66 16.96
C LYS A 126 14.19 -5.59 15.54
N HIS A 127 14.29 -4.41 14.94
CA HIS A 127 13.89 -4.11 13.57
C HIS A 127 15.06 -3.47 12.80
N PHE A 128 15.13 -3.73 11.51
CA PHE A 128 16.24 -3.34 10.64
C PHE A 128 15.75 -2.61 9.39
N HIS A 129 16.59 -1.72 8.85
CA HIS A 129 16.28 -0.93 7.66
C HIS A 129 16.36 -1.73 6.35
N ASN A 130 17.17 -2.79 6.33
CA ASN A 130 17.38 -3.60 5.14
C ASN A 130 17.71 -5.05 5.48
N LYS A 131 17.59 -5.90 4.46
CA LYS A 131 17.79 -7.34 4.59
C LYS A 131 19.20 -7.71 5.03
N ASN A 132 20.24 -7.03 4.53
CA ASN A 132 21.62 -7.34 4.86
C ASN A 132 21.93 -7.13 6.35
N THR A 133 21.42 -6.05 6.94
CA THR A 133 21.57 -5.80 8.37
C THR A 133 20.80 -6.79 9.23
N LEU A 134 19.60 -7.22 8.78
CA LEU A 134 18.82 -8.25 9.42
C LEU A 134 19.52 -9.62 9.34
N GLU A 135 20.06 -10.01 8.18
CA GLU A 135 20.81 -11.27 8.00
C GLU A 135 22.08 -11.29 8.83
N THR A 136 22.82 -10.16 8.89
CA THR A 136 23.98 -10.03 9.78
C THR A 136 23.58 -10.22 11.23
N HIS A 137 22.46 -9.64 11.65
CA HIS A 137 21.93 -9.83 12.99
C HIS A 137 21.57 -11.30 13.27
N TYR A 138 20.96 -12.01 12.32
CA TYR A 138 20.70 -13.44 12.47
C TYR A 138 21.98 -14.26 12.69
N ARG A 139 23.02 -14.02 11.88
CA ARG A 139 24.30 -14.73 12.02
C ARG A 139 25.03 -14.41 13.33
N VAL A 140 25.08 -13.15 13.72
CA VAL A 140 25.88 -12.70 14.87
C VAL A 140 25.16 -12.97 16.20
N ILE A 141 23.89 -12.60 16.29
CA ILE A 141 23.15 -12.63 17.57
C ILE A 141 22.46 -13.98 17.79
N HIS A 142 21.81 -14.51 16.75
CA HIS A 142 21.07 -15.77 16.87
C HIS A 142 21.87 -16.99 16.41
N ARG A 143 23.10 -16.81 15.93
CA ARG A 143 24.03 -17.87 15.47
C ARG A 143 23.42 -18.80 14.43
N LEU A 144 22.55 -18.26 13.56
CA LEU A 144 21.93 -19.01 12.48
C LEU A 144 22.88 -19.04 11.30
N SER A 145 23.21 -20.24 10.81
CA SER A 145 23.88 -20.44 9.53
C SER A 145 22.84 -20.34 8.40
N ASN A 146 23.27 -19.88 7.24
CA ASN A 146 22.45 -19.88 6.02
C ASN A 146 22.15 -21.30 5.57
#